data_36a83b75c3d1b091f4add129ea333275
#
_entry.id   36a83b75c3d1b091f4add129ea333275
#
_cell.length_a   1.000
_cell.length_b   1.000
_cell.length_c   1.000
_cell.angle_alpha   90.00
_cell.angle_beta   90.00
_cell.angle_gamma   90.00
#
_symmetry.space_group_name_H-M   'P 1'
#
loop_
_entity.id
_entity.type
_entity.pdbx_description
1 polymer ?
#
loop_
_entity_poly.entity_id
_entity_poly.type
_entity_poly.pdbx_seq_one_letter_code
_entity_poly.pdbx_strand_id
1 'polypeptide(L)'
;MGFVLNKYDPCVANKMINGKQFTIGWWIDDNAMPHVDMEVMNEIIASIEDKFGKLTINICDYHTFQGMDLWVHGDGNVHIHMPDHIREAKDAFGEQIRWIVSTPGYT
;
A
#
# COMPACT_ATOMS: atom_id res chain seq x y z
N MET A 1 -6.71 8.65 18.76
CA MET A 1 -7.58 8.03 17.73
C MET A 1 -7.81 6.53 17.96
N GLY A 2 -7.11 5.87 18.87
CA GLY A 2 -7.33 4.47 19.26
C GLY A 2 -6.83 3.43 18.25
N PHE A 3 -5.91 3.79 17.38
CA PHE A 3 -5.21 2.84 16.54
C PHE A 3 -4.12 2.11 17.33
N VAL A 4 -3.92 0.83 17.01
CA VAL A 4 -2.89 -0.02 17.61
C VAL A 4 -1.80 -0.28 16.56
N LEU A 5 -0.55 -0.01 16.93
CA LEU A 5 0.59 -0.29 16.06
C LEU A 5 0.71 -1.79 15.79
N ASN A 6 1.05 -2.13 14.56
CA ASN A 6 1.33 -3.50 14.18
C ASN A 6 2.59 -3.99 14.91
N LYS A 7 2.53 -5.21 15.42
CA LYS A 7 3.62 -5.80 16.20
C LYS A 7 4.88 -6.07 15.36
N TYR A 8 4.70 -6.31 14.08
CA TYR A 8 5.78 -6.66 13.16
C TYR A 8 6.27 -5.50 12.30
N ASP A 9 5.40 -4.50 12.07
CA ASP A 9 5.71 -3.31 11.29
C ASP A 9 5.20 -2.07 12.01
N PRO A 10 6.08 -1.27 12.62
CA PRO A 10 5.70 -0.05 13.34
C PRO A 10 5.19 1.07 12.43
N CYS A 11 5.32 0.92 11.10
CA CYS A 11 4.75 1.84 10.11
C CYS A 11 3.32 1.47 9.70
N VAL A 12 2.69 0.52 10.39
CA VAL A 12 1.31 0.11 10.18
C VAL A 12 0.53 0.18 11.49
N ALA A 13 -0.65 0.76 11.47
CA ALA A 13 -1.57 0.76 12.59
C ALA A 13 -2.97 0.32 12.17
N ASN A 14 -3.65 -0.39 13.04
CA ASN A 14 -4.97 -0.95 12.78
C ASN A 14 -5.97 -0.53 13.84
N LYS A 15 -7.23 -0.39 13.44
CA LYS A 15 -8.36 -0.19 14.32
C LYS A 15 -9.60 -0.88 13.77
N MET A 16 -10.39 -1.51 14.62
CA MET A 16 -11.73 -2.00 14.23
C MET A 16 -12.74 -0.86 14.35
N ILE A 17 -13.44 -0.56 13.26
CA ILE A 17 -14.50 0.46 13.19
C ILE A 17 -15.73 -0.20 12.54
N ASN A 18 -16.84 -0.22 13.25
CA ASN A 18 -18.08 -0.84 12.77
C ASN A 18 -17.91 -2.31 12.30
N GLY A 19 -17.09 -3.09 13.00
CA GLY A 19 -16.82 -4.49 12.67
C GLY A 19 -15.87 -4.70 11.47
N LYS A 20 -15.32 -3.63 10.92
CA LYS A 20 -14.37 -3.68 9.78
C LYS A 20 -13.02 -3.10 10.19
N GLN A 21 -11.95 -3.73 9.71
CA GLN A 21 -10.61 -3.22 10.00
C GLN A 21 -10.31 -1.98 9.17
N PHE A 22 -9.88 -0.92 9.85
CA PHE A 22 -9.25 0.23 9.24
C PHE A 22 -7.73 0.11 9.45
N THR A 23 -6.96 0.23 8.38
CA THR A 23 -5.51 0.17 8.42
C THR A 23 -4.94 1.51 7.95
N ILE A 24 -3.91 1.98 8.62
CA ILE A 24 -3.07 3.10 8.18
C ILE A 24 -1.66 2.57 8.05
N GLY A 25 -1.09 2.66 6.86
CA GLY A 25 0.33 2.42 6.60
C GLY A 25 0.99 3.73 6.19
N TRP A 26 2.19 3.99 6.69
CA TRP A 26 2.93 5.19 6.30
C TRP A 26 4.37 4.87 5.91
N TRP A 27 4.85 5.64 4.96
CA TRP A 27 6.22 5.59 4.48
C TRP A 27 6.71 7.00 4.19
N ILE A 28 7.61 7.50 5.04
CA ILE A 28 8.10 8.89 5.01
C ILE A 28 6.92 9.88 5.03
N ASP A 29 6.57 10.50 3.90
CA ASP A 29 5.50 11.50 3.76
C ASP A 29 4.19 10.91 3.21
N ASP A 30 4.22 9.66 2.75
CA ASP A 30 3.05 8.99 2.14
C ASP A 30 2.29 8.13 3.14
N ASN A 31 0.97 8.15 3.03
CA ASN A 31 0.07 7.32 3.83
C ASN A 31 -0.87 6.53 2.91
N ALA A 32 -1.03 5.25 3.19
CA ALA A 32 -2.05 4.41 2.58
C ALA A 32 -3.11 4.05 3.63
N MET A 33 -4.37 4.26 3.30
CA MET A 33 -5.51 4.06 4.22
C MET A 33 -6.59 3.21 3.55
N PRO A 34 -6.37 1.89 3.35
CA PRO A 34 -7.40 1.03 2.80
C PRO A 34 -8.55 0.84 3.78
N HIS A 35 -9.76 1.13 3.34
CA HIS A 35 -11.00 0.85 4.06
C HIS A 35 -12.17 0.77 3.08
N VAL A 36 -13.21 0.05 3.46
CA VAL A 36 -14.40 -0.19 2.61
C VAL A 36 -15.47 0.89 2.74
N ASP A 37 -15.36 1.74 3.74
CA ASP A 37 -16.37 2.77 4.07
C ASP A 37 -15.77 4.16 3.90
N MET A 38 -16.28 4.90 2.91
CA MET A 38 -15.80 6.24 2.60
C MET A 38 -16.16 7.28 3.67
N GLU A 39 -17.25 7.12 4.38
CA GLU A 39 -17.63 8.04 5.46
C GLU A 39 -16.61 7.93 6.61
N VAL A 40 -16.28 6.70 6.99
CA VAL A 40 -15.24 6.43 8.00
C VAL A 40 -13.88 6.96 7.56
N MET A 41 -13.51 6.80 6.29
CA MET A 41 -12.27 7.38 5.75
C MET A 41 -12.26 8.90 5.87
N ASN A 42 -13.35 9.57 5.50
CA ASN A 42 -13.45 11.02 5.58
C ASN A 42 -13.35 11.54 7.03
N GLU A 43 -13.96 10.85 7.99
CA GLU A 43 -13.85 11.20 9.41
C GLU A 43 -12.42 11.08 9.93
N ILE A 44 -11.71 10.02 9.56
CA ILE A 44 -10.31 9.81 9.95
C ILE A 44 -9.40 10.87 9.29
N ILE A 45 -9.59 11.15 8.01
CA ILE A 45 -8.85 12.19 7.29
C ILE A 45 -9.08 13.55 7.96
N ALA A 46 -10.32 13.92 8.25
CA ALA A 46 -10.63 15.18 8.92
C ALA A 46 -9.96 15.28 10.31
N SER A 47 -9.91 14.18 11.05
CA SER A 47 -9.23 14.12 12.35
C SER A 47 -7.72 14.29 12.24
N ILE A 48 -7.12 13.81 11.16
CA ILE A 48 -5.69 13.99 10.88
C ILE A 48 -5.41 15.44 10.45
N GLU A 49 -6.22 15.98 9.56
CA GLU A 49 -6.09 17.36 9.09
C GLU A 49 -6.23 18.39 10.23
N ASP A 50 -7.10 18.15 11.19
CA ASP A 50 -7.27 19.00 12.37
C ASP A 50 -5.99 19.06 13.22
N LYS A 51 -5.20 18.00 13.28
CA LYS A 51 -3.98 17.92 14.08
C LYS A 51 -2.72 18.33 13.33
N PHE A 52 -2.62 18.01 12.06
CA PHE A 52 -1.38 18.09 11.28
C PHE A 52 -1.46 19.05 10.09
N GLY A 53 -2.64 19.60 9.81
CA GLY A 53 -2.88 20.47 8.67
C GLY A 53 -3.37 19.72 7.45
N LYS A 54 -3.66 20.47 6.39
CA LYS A 54 -4.31 19.95 5.18
C LYS A 54 -3.49 18.89 4.47
N LEU A 55 -4.13 17.79 4.11
CA LEU A 55 -3.54 16.67 3.39
C LEU A 55 -3.79 16.79 1.87
N THR A 56 -2.85 16.26 1.08
CA THR A 56 -3.08 15.95 -0.32
C THR A 56 -3.64 14.54 -0.42
N ILE A 57 -4.85 14.38 -0.95
CA ILE A 57 -5.57 13.12 -0.97
C ILE A 57 -5.72 12.66 -2.41
N ASN A 58 -5.40 11.39 -2.66
CA ASN A 58 -5.61 10.72 -3.93
C ASN A 58 -6.58 9.55 -3.75
N ILE A 59 -7.78 9.68 -4.32
CA ILE A 59 -8.83 8.65 -4.31
C ILE A 59 -9.05 8.22 -5.75
N CYS A 60 -8.42 7.13 -6.15
CA CYS A 60 -8.58 6.55 -7.49
C CYS A 60 -8.30 5.04 -7.43
N ASP A 61 -8.49 4.35 -8.55
CA ASP A 61 -8.25 2.91 -8.65
C ASP A 61 -6.77 2.56 -8.85
N TYR A 62 -5.93 3.55 -9.16
CA TYR A 62 -4.50 3.38 -9.36
C TYR A 62 -3.71 4.24 -8.38
N HIS A 63 -2.79 3.61 -7.67
CA HIS A 63 -1.90 4.26 -6.72
C HIS A 63 -0.46 3.81 -6.91
N THR A 64 0.48 4.68 -6.57
CA THR A 64 1.89 4.33 -6.40
C THR A 64 2.27 4.49 -4.93
N PHE A 65 2.76 3.44 -4.31
CA PHE A 65 3.16 3.43 -2.91
C PHE A 65 4.40 2.56 -2.70
N GLN A 66 5.44 3.10 -2.11
CA GLN A 66 6.71 2.39 -1.86
C GLN A 66 7.32 1.73 -3.10
N GLY A 67 7.23 2.38 -4.27
CA GLY A 67 7.73 1.83 -5.53
C GLY A 67 6.87 0.71 -6.12
N MET A 68 5.70 0.46 -5.54
CA MET A 68 4.70 -0.48 -6.06
C MET A 68 3.59 0.28 -6.78
N ASP A 69 3.20 -0.23 -7.94
CA ASP A 69 1.98 0.19 -8.62
C ASP A 69 0.82 -0.69 -8.15
N LEU A 70 -0.21 -0.06 -7.64
CA LEU A 70 -1.40 -0.71 -7.07
C LEU A 70 -2.62 -0.40 -7.92
N TRP A 71 -3.27 -1.43 -8.45
CA TRP A 71 -4.55 -1.32 -9.15
C TRP A 71 -5.65 -1.95 -8.32
N VAL A 72 -6.59 -1.14 -7.87
CA VAL A 72 -7.76 -1.60 -7.11
C VAL A 72 -8.92 -1.82 -8.08
N HIS A 73 -9.42 -3.05 -8.12
CA HIS A 73 -10.54 -3.42 -8.98
C HIS A 73 -11.87 -3.36 -8.23
N GLY A 74 -12.96 -3.11 -8.94
CA GLY A 74 -14.29 -3.01 -8.37
C GLY A 74 -14.81 -4.30 -7.71
N ASP A 75 -14.20 -5.44 -8.01
CA ASP A 75 -14.47 -6.74 -7.38
C ASP A 75 -13.71 -6.98 -6.06
N GLY A 76 -12.92 -6.00 -5.61
CA GLY A 76 -12.12 -6.06 -4.39
C GLY A 76 -10.72 -6.66 -4.57
N ASN A 77 -10.35 -7.08 -5.78
CA ASN A 77 -8.99 -7.53 -6.08
C ASN A 77 -8.04 -6.33 -6.18
N VAL A 78 -6.80 -6.53 -5.77
CA VAL A 78 -5.72 -5.56 -5.93
C VAL A 78 -4.58 -6.20 -6.71
N HIS A 79 -4.22 -5.61 -7.84
CA HIS A 79 -3.02 -5.99 -8.58
C HIS A 79 -1.85 -5.13 -8.13
N ILE A 80 -0.76 -5.78 -7.77
CA ILE A 80 0.49 -5.14 -7.36
C ILE A 80 1.53 -5.38 -8.45
N HIS A 81 2.16 -4.32 -8.93
CA HIS A 81 3.19 -4.35 -9.96
C HIS A 81 4.44 -3.60 -9.50
N MET A 82 5.61 -4.14 -9.79
CA MET A 82 6.90 -3.53 -9.42
C MET A 82 7.88 -3.59 -10.59
N PRO A 83 7.54 -3.05 -11.78
CA PRO A 83 8.34 -3.23 -13.00
C PRO A 83 9.72 -2.60 -12.89
N ASP A 84 9.82 -1.44 -12.27
CA ASP A 84 11.09 -0.72 -12.12
C ASP A 84 12.03 -1.46 -11.17
N HIS A 85 11.52 -1.94 -10.05
CA HIS A 85 12.28 -2.72 -9.09
C HIS A 85 12.80 -4.05 -9.69
N ILE A 86 11.96 -4.72 -10.49
CA ILE A 86 12.36 -5.93 -11.21
C ILE A 86 13.44 -5.61 -12.26
N ARG A 87 13.32 -4.48 -12.95
CA ARG A 87 14.33 -4.02 -13.92
C ARG A 87 15.67 -3.73 -13.26
N GLU A 88 15.65 -2.99 -12.15
CA GLU A 88 16.84 -2.69 -11.35
C GLU A 88 17.53 -3.96 -10.85
N ALA A 89 16.76 -4.92 -10.32
CA ALA A 89 17.29 -6.20 -9.86
C ALA A 89 17.93 -7.00 -11.01
N LYS A 90 17.30 -7.01 -12.17
CA LYS A 90 17.83 -7.65 -13.39
C LYS A 90 19.14 -6.99 -13.85
N ASP A 91 19.18 -5.66 -13.87
CA ASP A 91 20.36 -4.90 -14.31
C ASP A 91 21.51 -5.06 -13.31
N ALA A 92 21.23 -5.10 -12.00
CA ALA A 92 22.21 -5.34 -10.95
C ALA A 92 22.76 -6.78 -10.93
N PHE A 93 22.06 -7.74 -11.53
CA PHE A 93 22.51 -9.13 -11.59
C PHE A 93 23.81 -9.33 -12.38
N GLY A 94 24.09 -8.45 -13.34
CA GLY A 94 25.37 -8.40 -14.07
C GLY A 94 25.60 -9.51 -15.10
N GLU A 95 24.71 -10.47 -15.22
CA GLU A 95 24.78 -11.56 -16.20
C GLU A 95 23.60 -11.49 -17.18
N GLN A 96 23.81 -11.96 -18.41
CA GLN A 96 22.74 -12.02 -19.39
C GLN A 96 21.75 -13.15 -19.05
N ILE A 97 20.49 -12.79 -18.81
CA ILE A 97 19.40 -13.77 -18.67
C ILE A 97 19.07 -14.31 -20.06
N ARG A 98 19.34 -15.60 -20.29
CA ARG A 98 19.26 -16.23 -21.62
C ARG A 98 18.01 -17.05 -21.85
N TRP A 99 17.27 -17.41 -20.79
CA TRP A 99 16.05 -18.23 -20.90
C TRP A 99 15.05 -17.93 -19.82
N ILE A 100 13.80 -18.31 -20.09
CA ILE A 100 12.69 -18.23 -19.18
C ILE A 100 12.40 -19.65 -18.67
N VAL A 101 12.26 -19.80 -17.37
CA VAL A 101 11.84 -21.05 -16.73
C VAL A 101 10.42 -20.92 -16.16
N SER A 102 9.68 -22.01 -16.17
CA SER A 102 8.30 -22.03 -15.66
C SER A 102 8.21 -22.12 -14.12
N THR A 103 9.31 -22.46 -13.47
CA THR A 103 9.39 -22.61 -12.02
C THR A 103 10.60 -21.85 -11.47
N PRO A 104 10.51 -21.25 -10.26
CA PRO A 104 11.58 -20.47 -9.66
C PRO A 104 12.76 -21.30 -9.14
N GLY A 105 12.81 -22.57 -9.43
CA GLY A 105 13.91 -23.47 -9.03
C GLY A 105 13.93 -24.77 -9.82
N TYR A 106 15.00 -25.54 -9.66
CA TYR A 106 15.07 -26.88 -10.21
C TYR A 106 14.20 -27.82 -9.39
N THR A 107 13.36 -28.53 -10.06
CA THR A 107 12.58 -29.65 -9.49
C THR A 107 13.29 -30.97 -9.76
#